data_108ec4d5837e8beee165ac4d63cb0a69
#
_entry.id   108ec4d5837e8beee165ac4d63cb0a69
#
_cell.length_a   1.000
_cell.length_b   1.000
_cell.length_c   1.000
_cell.angle_alpha   90.00
_cell.angle_beta   90.00
_cell.angle_gamma   90.00
#
_symmetry.space_group_name_H-M   'P 1'
#
loop_
_entity.id
_entity.type
_entity.pdbx_description
1 polymer ?
#
loop_
_entity_poly.entity_id
_entity_poly.type
_entity_poly.pdbx_seq_one_letter_code
_entity_poly.pdbx_strand_id
1 'polypeptide(L)'
;LDGLLILVSANQIFDITQKLIPVNIPIFIEKPAGLVPEETKILVKLADKNGSKNMVGYNRRYYSIFHKGIELINQNGGLLGVAVEGHERFWKIVDRDIPNEIRENWIYANSTHTIDLLRLFGGEVEQINALKNSLKEKNGDQFVASMKFVSGTIGTYTSHWFSPGGWTVTLYSDTIAVQFKPLEKGIWIDTDFQQHDIM
;
A
#
# COMPACT_ATOMS: atom_id res chain seq x y z
N LEU A 1 -25.51 -11.26 14.77
CA LEU A 1 -24.63 -10.71 13.72
C LEU A 1 -23.39 -11.58 13.64
N ASP A 2 -23.01 -12.00 12.42
CA ASP A 2 -21.87 -12.91 12.18
C ASP A 2 -20.62 -12.12 11.79
N GLY A 3 -20.75 -10.84 11.43
CA GLY A 3 -19.68 -9.93 11.09
C GLY A 3 -20.16 -8.49 10.88
N LEU A 4 -19.23 -7.54 10.90
CA LEU A 4 -19.46 -6.12 10.66
C LEU A 4 -18.59 -5.63 9.49
N LEU A 5 -19.15 -4.75 8.66
CA LEU A 5 -18.42 -4.04 7.61
C LEU A 5 -18.45 -2.54 7.94
N ILE A 6 -17.28 -1.92 8.08
CA ILE A 6 -17.14 -0.48 8.29
C ILE A 6 -16.72 0.14 6.96
N LEU A 7 -17.67 0.71 6.23
CA LEU A 7 -17.52 1.27 4.89
C LEU A 7 -17.96 2.74 4.90
N VAL A 8 -17.28 3.55 5.69
CA VAL A 8 -17.57 4.98 5.86
C VAL A 8 -16.43 5.84 5.32
N SER A 9 -16.63 7.17 5.31
CA SER A 9 -15.57 8.11 4.91
C SER A 9 -14.34 7.97 5.80
N ALA A 10 -13.14 8.14 5.21
CA ALA A 10 -11.86 7.90 5.85
C ALA A 10 -11.70 8.65 7.21
N ASN A 11 -12.25 9.85 7.32
CA ASN A 11 -12.21 10.64 8.56
C ASN A 11 -13.20 10.18 9.65
N GLN A 12 -14.05 9.19 9.37
CA GLN A 12 -15.02 8.63 10.33
C GLN A 12 -14.63 7.21 10.77
N ILE A 13 -13.72 6.56 10.03
CA ILE A 13 -13.37 5.15 10.27
C ILE A 13 -12.82 4.94 11.67
N PHE A 14 -11.90 5.79 12.12
CA PHE A 14 -11.29 5.67 13.44
C PHE A 14 -12.32 5.67 14.56
N ASP A 15 -13.18 6.70 14.63
CA ASP A 15 -14.17 6.88 15.69
C ASP A 15 -15.19 5.73 15.74
N ILE A 16 -15.60 5.22 14.56
CA ILE A 16 -16.56 4.14 14.48
C ILE A 16 -15.89 2.82 14.87
N THR A 17 -14.70 2.56 14.36
CA THR A 17 -13.94 1.33 14.63
C THR A 17 -13.60 1.20 16.10
N GLN A 18 -13.18 2.29 16.74
CA GLN A 18 -12.87 2.33 18.18
C GLN A 18 -14.06 1.90 19.04
N LYS A 19 -15.28 2.28 18.65
CA LYS A 19 -16.52 1.91 19.37
C LYS A 19 -16.94 0.47 19.12
N LEU A 20 -16.61 -0.08 17.95
CA LEU A 20 -17.08 -1.41 17.53
C LEU A 20 -16.10 -2.56 17.87
N ILE A 21 -14.80 -2.30 17.99
CA ILE A 21 -13.83 -3.34 18.39
C ILE A 21 -14.25 -4.09 19.68
N PRO A 22 -14.74 -3.39 20.76
CA PRO A 22 -15.12 -4.07 21.99
C PRO A 22 -16.39 -4.96 21.87
N VAL A 23 -17.13 -4.86 20.78
CA VAL A 23 -18.34 -5.67 20.56
C VAL A 23 -17.99 -7.16 20.31
N ASN A 24 -16.73 -7.44 19.98
CA ASN A 24 -16.19 -8.79 19.81
C ASN A 24 -16.88 -9.61 18.71
N ILE A 25 -17.26 -8.96 17.62
CA ILE A 25 -17.75 -9.55 16.37
C ILE A 25 -16.65 -9.39 15.33
N PRO A 26 -16.43 -10.31 14.38
CA PRO A 26 -15.47 -10.11 13.28
C PRO A 26 -15.75 -8.83 12.51
N ILE A 27 -14.72 -8.00 12.27
CA ILE A 27 -14.89 -6.68 11.66
C ILE A 27 -14.00 -6.58 10.41
N PHE A 28 -14.60 -6.20 9.27
CA PHE A 28 -13.88 -5.73 8.10
C PHE A 28 -13.94 -4.20 8.07
N ILE A 29 -12.78 -3.56 8.01
CA ILE A 29 -12.61 -2.10 8.10
C ILE A 29 -12.09 -1.60 6.75
N GLU A 30 -12.80 -0.65 6.13
CA GLU A 30 -12.26 0.04 4.94
C GLU A 30 -10.96 0.79 5.30
N LYS A 31 -10.06 0.87 4.34
CA LYS A 31 -8.80 1.61 4.51
C LYS A 31 -9.01 3.13 4.41
N PRO A 32 -8.18 3.93 5.07
CA PRO A 32 -7.22 3.56 6.11
C PRO A 32 -7.94 3.29 7.44
N ALA A 33 -7.39 2.46 8.28
CA ALA A 33 -7.96 2.25 9.63
C ALA A 33 -7.95 3.52 10.49
N GLY A 34 -6.98 4.42 10.24
CA GLY A 34 -6.88 5.76 10.80
C GLY A 34 -6.25 6.71 9.79
N LEU A 35 -6.57 8.00 9.86
CA LEU A 35 -5.98 9.05 9.00
C LEU A 35 -4.56 9.43 9.41
N VAL A 36 -4.15 9.07 10.63
CA VAL A 36 -2.79 9.27 11.13
C VAL A 36 -2.30 8.00 11.83
N PRO A 37 -0.97 7.78 11.92
CA PRO A 37 -0.41 6.57 12.54
C PRO A 37 -0.84 6.39 14.00
N GLU A 38 -1.06 7.47 14.73
CA GLU A 38 -1.47 7.46 16.13
C GLU A 38 -2.84 6.82 16.32
N GLU A 39 -3.79 7.13 15.45
CA GLU A 39 -5.14 6.52 15.44
C GLU A 39 -5.04 5.01 15.20
N THR A 40 -4.27 4.61 14.19
CA THR A 40 -4.06 3.18 13.88
C THR A 40 -3.41 2.45 15.07
N LYS A 41 -2.42 3.05 15.75
CA LYS A 41 -1.81 2.49 16.95
C LYS A 41 -2.80 2.30 18.11
N ILE A 42 -3.74 3.22 18.27
CA ILE A 42 -4.81 3.11 19.26
C ILE A 42 -5.71 1.91 18.93
N LEU A 43 -6.13 1.78 17.66
CA LEU A 43 -6.97 0.67 17.22
C LEU A 43 -6.28 -0.68 17.40
N VAL A 44 -4.98 -0.79 17.08
CA VAL A 44 -4.19 -2.02 17.29
C VAL A 44 -4.21 -2.42 18.77
N LYS A 45 -3.87 -1.50 19.68
CA LYS A 45 -3.89 -1.77 21.13
C LYS A 45 -5.27 -2.20 21.61
N LEU A 46 -6.33 -1.56 21.09
CA LEU A 46 -7.69 -1.89 21.45
C LEU A 46 -8.11 -3.26 20.94
N ALA A 47 -7.71 -3.59 19.71
CA ALA A 47 -7.97 -4.90 19.10
C ALA A 47 -7.28 -6.02 19.87
N ASP A 48 -6.00 -5.85 20.19
CA ASP A 48 -5.21 -6.80 20.99
C ASP A 48 -5.84 -7.03 22.37
N LYS A 49 -6.20 -5.93 23.06
CA LYS A 49 -6.86 -5.99 24.39
C LYS A 49 -8.17 -6.79 24.37
N ASN A 50 -8.93 -6.69 23.29
CA ASN A 50 -10.24 -7.33 23.17
C ASN A 50 -10.20 -8.69 22.44
N GLY A 51 -9.04 -9.14 21.94
CA GLY A 51 -8.94 -10.32 21.10
C GLY A 51 -9.78 -10.22 19.82
N SER A 52 -9.92 -8.99 19.27
CA SER A 52 -10.81 -8.71 18.15
C SER A 52 -10.30 -9.38 16.87
N LYS A 53 -11.18 -10.09 16.19
CA LYS A 53 -10.94 -10.56 14.82
C LYS A 53 -11.26 -9.44 13.87
N ASN A 54 -10.23 -8.84 13.27
CA ASN A 54 -10.41 -7.72 12.34
C ASN A 54 -9.48 -7.81 11.14
N MET A 55 -9.86 -7.13 10.06
CA MET A 55 -9.11 -7.03 8.83
C MET A 55 -9.30 -5.65 8.21
N VAL A 56 -8.21 -5.02 7.77
CA VAL A 56 -8.25 -3.76 7.02
C VAL A 56 -8.26 -4.05 5.52
N GLY A 57 -9.10 -3.34 4.77
CA GLY A 57 -9.42 -3.59 3.36
C GLY A 57 -8.34 -3.17 2.36
N TYR A 58 -7.12 -3.65 2.49
CA TYR A 58 -6.07 -3.49 1.47
C TYR A 58 -6.31 -4.44 0.29
N ASN A 59 -7.36 -4.19 -0.49
CA ASN A 59 -7.88 -5.06 -1.55
C ASN A 59 -6.88 -5.37 -2.67
N ARG A 60 -5.87 -4.52 -2.90
CA ARG A 60 -4.83 -4.74 -3.92
C ARG A 60 -4.03 -6.03 -3.67
N ARG A 61 -3.86 -6.44 -2.41
CA ARG A 61 -3.21 -7.70 -2.04
C ARG A 61 -3.80 -8.93 -2.72
N TYR A 62 -5.08 -8.85 -3.13
CA TYR A 62 -5.85 -9.96 -3.68
C TYR A 62 -5.93 -9.95 -5.22
N TYR A 63 -5.14 -9.12 -5.89
CA TYR A 63 -5.03 -9.16 -7.35
C TYR A 63 -4.41 -10.49 -7.79
N SER A 64 -5.14 -11.26 -8.60
CA SER A 64 -4.69 -12.57 -9.09
C SER A 64 -3.36 -12.47 -9.84
N ILE A 65 -3.16 -11.38 -10.58
CA ILE A 65 -1.93 -11.13 -11.32
C ILE A 65 -0.70 -10.98 -10.40
N PHE A 66 -0.87 -10.46 -9.19
CA PHE A 66 0.21 -10.37 -8.21
C PHE A 66 0.64 -11.75 -7.72
N HIS A 67 -0.31 -12.66 -7.48
CA HIS A 67 -0.01 -14.03 -7.09
C HIS A 67 0.76 -14.76 -8.19
N LYS A 68 0.37 -14.58 -9.46
CA LYS A 68 1.12 -15.13 -10.61
C LYS A 68 2.53 -14.56 -10.72
N GLY A 69 2.70 -13.25 -10.50
CA GLY A 69 4.02 -12.63 -10.50
C GLY A 69 4.91 -13.10 -9.37
N ILE A 70 4.38 -13.31 -8.16
CA ILE A 70 5.12 -13.89 -7.03
C ILE A 70 5.55 -15.33 -7.38
N GLU A 71 4.67 -16.11 -8.00
CA GLU A 71 4.98 -17.47 -8.43
C GLU A 71 6.13 -17.49 -9.45
N LEU A 72 6.09 -16.60 -10.47
CA LEU A 72 7.16 -16.44 -11.44
C LEU A 72 8.49 -16.06 -10.78
N ILE A 73 8.49 -15.10 -9.86
CA ILE A 73 9.69 -14.69 -9.11
C ILE A 73 10.27 -15.87 -8.32
N ASN A 74 9.43 -16.63 -7.62
CA ASN A 74 9.88 -17.79 -6.84
C ASN A 74 10.46 -18.91 -7.70
N GLN A 75 9.95 -19.12 -8.91
CA GLN A 75 10.47 -20.10 -9.88
C GLN A 75 11.79 -19.65 -10.53
N ASN A 76 12.15 -18.37 -10.40
CA ASN A 76 13.30 -17.75 -11.07
C ASN A 76 14.32 -17.15 -10.08
N GLY A 77 14.62 -17.87 -9.00
CA GLY A 77 15.68 -17.50 -8.06
C GLY A 77 15.19 -16.75 -6.80
N GLY A 78 13.90 -16.42 -6.73
CA GLY A 78 13.32 -15.67 -5.61
C GLY A 78 13.47 -14.15 -5.73
N LEU A 79 12.96 -13.41 -4.75
CA LEU A 79 12.93 -11.96 -4.79
C LEU A 79 14.29 -11.37 -4.34
N LEU A 80 14.94 -10.62 -5.21
CA LEU A 80 16.14 -9.81 -4.92
C LEU A 80 15.78 -8.38 -4.52
N GLY A 81 14.73 -7.81 -5.12
CA GLY A 81 14.35 -6.44 -4.85
C GLY A 81 12.93 -6.12 -5.29
N VAL A 82 12.35 -5.04 -4.73
CA VAL A 82 11.05 -4.53 -5.10
C VAL A 82 11.09 -3.01 -5.25
N ALA A 83 10.56 -2.49 -6.36
CA ALA A 83 10.36 -1.07 -6.56
C ALA A 83 8.87 -0.77 -6.69
N VAL A 84 8.38 0.23 -5.96
CA VAL A 84 7.00 0.70 -6.02
C VAL A 84 6.97 2.18 -6.35
N GLU A 85 6.20 2.52 -7.39
CA GLU A 85 5.86 3.90 -7.72
C GLU A 85 4.40 4.15 -7.35
N GLY A 86 4.17 5.14 -6.49
CA GLY A 86 2.85 5.52 -6.00
C GLY A 86 2.46 6.94 -6.42
N HIS A 87 2.63 7.27 -7.72
CA HIS A 87 2.31 8.62 -8.22
C HIS A 87 0.81 8.88 -8.17
N GLU A 88 0.44 9.94 -7.48
CA GLU A 88 -0.95 10.36 -7.36
C GLU A 88 -1.29 11.38 -8.46
N ARG A 89 -2.58 11.39 -8.85
CA ARG A 89 -3.10 12.46 -9.74
C ARG A 89 -3.71 13.55 -8.89
N PHE A 90 -2.89 14.17 -8.03
CA PHE A 90 -3.38 15.05 -6.98
C PHE A 90 -4.09 16.30 -7.53
N TRP A 91 -3.72 16.79 -8.71
CA TRP A 91 -4.46 17.83 -9.41
C TRP A 91 -5.95 17.49 -9.66
N LYS A 92 -6.31 16.20 -9.71
CA LYS A 92 -7.71 15.75 -9.79
C LYS A 92 -8.39 15.66 -8.44
N ILE A 93 -7.62 15.65 -7.36
CA ILE A 93 -8.11 15.56 -5.99
C ILE A 93 -8.42 16.93 -5.44
N VAL A 94 -7.60 17.93 -5.79
CA VAL A 94 -7.76 19.32 -5.35
C VAL A 94 -9.14 19.89 -5.75
N ASP A 95 -9.61 19.51 -6.93
CA ASP A 95 -10.89 19.99 -7.49
C ASP A 95 -12.12 19.18 -7.02
N ARG A 96 -11.92 18.16 -6.18
CA ARG A 96 -13.02 17.34 -5.66
C ARG A 96 -13.52 17.86 -4.33
N ASP A 97 -14.82 17.68 -4.10
CA ASP A 97 -15.45 17.89 -2.78
C ASP A 97 -15.06 16.76 -1.81
N ILE A 98 -13.82 16.85 -1.32
CA ILE A 98 -13.24 15.92 -0.35
C ILE A 98 -12.94 16.72 0.93
N PRO A 99 -13.33 16.22 2.12
CA PRO A 99 -13.00 16.88 3.38
C PRO A 99 -11.51 17.24 3.48
N ASN A 100 -11.20 18.45 3.91
CA ASN A 100 -9.83 18.95 4.01
C ASN A 100 -8.92 18.02 4.82
N GLU A 101 -9.44 17.46 5.90
CA GLU A 101 -8.74 16.52 6.75
C GLU A 101 -8.26 15.28 5.98
N ILE A 102 -9.07 14.73 5.09
CA ILE A 102 -8.69 13.59 4.23
C ILE A 102 -7.63 14.04 3.21
N ARG A 103 -7.82 15.21 2.61
CA ARG A 103 -6.87 15.74 1.61
C ARG A 103 -5.51 16.03 2.22
N GLU A 104 -5.47 16.64 3.41
CA GLU A 104 -4.23 16.95 4.13
C GLU A 104 -3.47 15.68 4.58
N ASN A 105 -4.18 14.57 4.75
CA ASN A 105 -3.64 13.27 5.12
C ASN A 105 -3.68 12.24 3.97
N TRP A 106 -3.60 12.71 2.71
CA TRP A 106 -3.77 11.88 1.52
C TRP A 106 -2.80 10.71 1.44
N ILE A 107 -1.58 10.85 1.96
CA ILE A 107 -0.61 9.76 2.03
C ILE A 107 -1.16 8.56 2.82
N TYR A 108 -1.90 8.80 3.90
CA TYR A 108 -2.56 7.76 4.69
C TYR A 108 -3.89 7.35 4.06
N ALA A 109 -4.66 8.32 3.56
CA ALA A 109 -5.98 8.07 3.00
C ALA A 109 -5.94 7.26 1.71
N ASN A 110 -4.92 7.44 0.85
CA ASN A 110 -4.85 6.76 -0.45
C ASN A 110 -3.51 6.05 -0.72
N SER A 111 -2.36 6.71 -0.52
CA SER A 111 -1.07 6.14 -0.91
C SER A 111 -0.68 4.90 -0.09
N THR A 112 -1.35 4.64 1.03
CA THR A 112 -1.19 3.39 1.79
C THR A 112 -1.48 2.14 0.96
N HIS A 113 -2.28 2.21 -0.10
CA HIS A 113 -2.44 1.10 -1.03
C HIS A 113 -1.12 0.68 -1.69
N THR A 114 -0.31 1.63 -2.13
CA THR A 114 0.97 1.35 -2.79
C THR A 114 2.08 1.07 -1.76
N ILE A 115 2.05 1.75 -0.62
CA ILE A 115 2.98 1.48 0.49
C ILE A 115 2.79 0.06 1.03
N ASP A 116 1.55 -0.41 1.15
CA ASP A 116 1.23 -1.77 1.59
C ASP A 116 1.76 -2.85 0.64
N LEU A 117 1.89 -2.55 -0.66
CA LEU A 117 2.46 -3.49 -1.63
C LEU A 117 3.95 -3.77 -1.38
N LEU A 118 4.69 -2.83 -0.78
CA LEU A 118 6.06 -3.10 -0.35
C LEU A 118 6.12 -4.23 0.68
N ARG A 119 5.18 -4.25 1.65
CA ARG A 119 5.09 -5.34 2.63
C ARG A 119 4.52 -6.62 2.04
N LEU A 120 3.61 -6.52 1.04
CA LEU A 120 3.09 -7.70 0.35
C LEU A 120 4.22 -8.49 -0.33
N PHE A 121 5.11 -7.79 -1.03
CA PHE A 121 6.16 -8.43 -1.83
C PHE A 121 7.46 -8.61 -1.05
N GLY A 122 7.91 -7.60 -0.29
CA GLY A 122 9.18 -7.62 0.43
C GLY A 122 9.13 -8.24 1.83
N GLY A 123 7.93 -8.29 2.42
CA GLY A 123 7.77 -8.75 3.81
C GLY A 123 7.93 -7.64 4.85
N GLU A 124 8.32 -8.02 6.07
CA GLU A 124 8.49 -7.07 7.18
C GLU A 124 9.73 -6.20 7.00
N VAL A 125 9.57 -4.90 7.27
CA VAL A 125 10.64 -3.90 7.14
C VAL A 125 11.55 -3.94 8.36
N GLU A 126 12.85 -4.14 8.14
CA GLU A 126 13.89 -4.07 9.16
C GLU A 126 14.41 -2.63 9.33
N GLN A 127 14.66 -1.95 8.20
CA GLN A 127 15.23 -0.59 8.18
C GLN A 127 14.58 0.23 7.07
N ILE A 128 14.35 1.52 7.33
CA ILE A 128 13.84 2.48 6.36
C ILE A 128 14.58 3.82 6.44
N ASN A 129 14.89 4.39 5.28
CA ASN A 129 15.33 5.77 5.14
C ASN A 129 14.39 6.47 4.16
N ALA A 130 13.84 7.61 4.54
CA ALA A 130 12.85 8.31 3.75
C ALA A 130 13.11 9.82 3.69
N LEU A 131 12.77 10.39 2.53
CA LEU A 131 12.75 11.83 2.29
C LEU A 131 11.34 12.25 1.90
N LYS A 132 10.91 13.37 2.45
CA LYS A 132 9.67 14.05 2.08
C LYS A 132 9.97 15.48 1.68
N ASN A 133 9.30 15.94 0.64
CA ASN A 133 9.33 17.33 0.22
C ASN A 133 7.90 17.86 -0.01
N SER A 134 7.74 19.17 0.08
CA SER A 134 6.47 19.89 -0.01
C SER A 134 6.63 21.07 -0.94
N LEU A 135 6.46 20.84 -2.25
CA LEU A 135 6.58 21.88 -3.27
C LEU A 135 5.24 22.59 -3.54
N LYS A 136 4.14 21.85 -3.48
CA LYS A 136 2.79 22.34 -3.80
C LYS A 136 1.80 22.08 -2.69
N GLU A 137 1.95 20.98 -1.95
CA GLU A 137 1.08 20.61 -0.83
C GLU A 137 1.82 20.68 0.50
N LYS A 138 1.23 21.38 1.48
CA LYS A 138 1.82 21.66 2.80
C LYS A 138 2.30 20.39 3.53
N ASN A 139 1.55 19.30 3.42
CA ASN A 139 1.82 18.06 4.15
C ASN A 139 2.66 17.05 3.35
N GLY A 140 3.22 17.48 2.22
CA GLY A 140 4.07 16.68 1.35
C GLY A 140 3.38 16.28 0.06
N ASP A 141 4.14 16.33 -1.03
CA ASP A 141 3.71 15.92 -2.37
C ASP A 141 4.79 15.15 -3.14
N GLN A 142 5.94 14.97 -2.49
CA GLN A 142 7.04 14.16 -2.97
C GLN A 142 7.57 13.28 -1.85
N PHE A 143 7.65 11.99 -2.11
CA PHE A 143 8.11 10.99 -1.15
C PHE A 143 9.04 10.01 -1.83
N VAL A 144 10.20 9.76 -1.22
CA VAL A 144 11.14 8.73 -1.65
C VAL A 144 11.58 7.96 -0.41
N ALA A 145 11.60 6.65 -0.51
CA ALA A 145 12.12 5.81 0.55
C ALA A 145 12.95 4.65 0.00
N SER A 146 13.97 4.26 0.74
CA SER A 146 14.68 3.00 0.58
C SER A 146 14.52 2.18 1.86
N MET A 147 14.38 0.88 1.73
CA MET A 147 14.16 -0.01 2.86
C MET A 147 14.87 -1.34 2.69
N LYS A 148 15.24 -1.93 3.82
CA LYS A 148 15.71 -3.31 3.93
C LYS A 148 14.65 -4.11 4.64
N PHE A 149 14.30 -5.26 4.08
CA PHE A 149 13.37 -6.20 4.68
C PHE A 149 14.08 -7.22 5.54
N VAL A 150 13.37 -7.84 6.47
CA VAL A 150 13.88 -8.91 7.33
C VAL A 150 14.48 -10.09 6.53
N SER A 151 13.95 -10.33 5.33
CA SER A 151 14.48 -11.31 4.37
C SER A 151 15.88 -10.98 3.83
N GLY A 152 16.37 -9.75 4.05
CA GLY A 152 17.59 -9.21 3.43
C GLY A 152 17.35 -8.50 2.10
N THR A 153 16.19 -8.66 1.47
CA THR A 153 15.79 -7.99 0.23
C THR A 153 15.73 -6.46 0.42
N ILE A 154 15.98 -5.71 -0.65
CA ILE A 154 15.91 -4.25 -0.65
C ILE A 154 14.69 -3.78 -1.44
N GLY A 155 14.03 -2.73 -0.93
CA GLY A 155 12.90 -2.10 -1.61
C GLY A 155 13.05 -0.60 -1.75
N THR A 156 12.35 -0.04 -2.73
CA THR A 156 12.25 1.40 -2.94
C THR A 156 10.82 1.84 -3.14
N TYR A 157 10.51 3.05 -2.67
CA TYR A 157 9.25 3.73 -2.91
C TYR A 157 9.50 5.12 -3.48
N THR A 158 8.75 5.48 -4.51
CA THR A 158 8.80 6.83 -5.09
C THR A 158 7.39 7.32 -5.39
N SER A 159 7.09 8.56 -5.00
CA SER A 159 5.78 9.17 -5.23
C SER A 159 5.93 10.66 -5.52
N HIS A 160 5.38 11.10 -6.66
CA HIS A 160 5.31 12.51 -7.08
C HIS A 160 3.86 12.82 -7.45
N TRP A 161 3.17 13.61 -6.62
CA TRP A 161 1.71 13.75 -6.70
C TRP A 161 1.22 14.62 -7.84
N PHE A 162 2.07 15.51 -8.35
CA PHE A 162 1.74 16.40 -9.46
C PHE A 162 2.42 15.99 -10.78
N SER A 163 2.91 14.76 -10.87
CA SER A 163 3.47 14.19 -12.10
C SER A 163 2.47 13.21 -12.74
N PRO A 164 2.36 13.15 -14.07
CA PRO A 164 1.48 12.24 -14.79
C PRO A 164 2.00 10.80 -14.77
N GLY A 165 2.37 10.32 -13.60
CA GLY A 165 2.68 8.92 -13.32
C GLY A 165 1.44 8.13 -12.94
N GLY A 166 1.63 6.87 -12.64
CA GLY A 166 0.62 5.95 -12.13
C GLY A 166 1.20 5.09 -11.03
N TRP A 167 0.46 4.08 -10.64
CA TRP A 167 0.94 3.08 -9.71
C TRP A 167 1.63 1.95 -10.47
N THR A 168 2.85 1.64 -10.05
CA THR A 168 3.68 0.60 -10.66
C THR A 168 4.34 -0.22 -9.56
N VAL A 169 4.46 -1.52 -9.79
CA VAL A 169 5.32 -2.40 -8.98
C VAL A 169 6.26 -3.13 -9.92
N THR A 170 7.54 -3.18 -9.59
CA THR A 170 8.53 -4.01 -10.26
C THR A 170 9.20 -4.93 -9.24
N LEU A 171 9.20 -6.22 -9.52
CA LEU A 171 9.85 -7.25 -8.74
C LEU A 171 11.08 -7.73 -9.52
N TYR A 172 12.19 -7.90 -8.85
CA TYR A 172 13.45 -8.35 -9.46
C TYR A 172 13.86 -9.71 -8.90
N SER A 173 14.31 -10.60 -9.78
CA SER A 173 14.94 -11.87 -9.44
C SER A 173 16.24 -12.05 -10.20
N ASP A 174 16.90 -13.21 -10.09
CA ASP A 174 18.16 -13.49 -10.76
C ASP A 174 18.04 -13.46 -12.29
N THR A 175 16.94 -13.93 -12.84
CA THR A 175 16.79 -14.18 -14.27
C THR A 175 15.64 -13.43 -14.93
N ILE A 176 14.70 -12.88 -14.13
CA ILE A 176 13.58 -12.12 -14.67
C ILE A 176 13.29 -10.88 -13.82
N ALA A 177 12.65 -9.89 -14.45
CA ALA A 177 11.93 -8.83 -13.76
C ALA A 177 10.43 -8.94 -14.07
N VAL A 178 9.59 -8.81 -13.06
CA VAL A 178 8.12 -8.76 -13.22
C VAL A 178 7.66 -7.33 -12.98
N GLN A 179 6.89 -6.77 -13.93
CA GLN A 179 6.38 -5.40 -13.84
C GLN A 179 4.86 -5.38 -13.93
N PHE A 180 4.22 -4.69 -12.99
CA PHE A 180 2.79 -4.40 -12.98
C PHE A 180 2.56 -2.92 -13.28
N LYS A 181 2.07 -2.60 -14.51
CA LYS A 181 1.80 -1.23 -14.98
C LYS A 181 0.72 -1.21 -16.07
N PRO A 182 -0.53 -0.73 -15.77
CA PRO A 182 -1.04 -0.46 -14.41
C PRO A 182 -1.06 -1.72 -13.54
N LEU A 183 -1.40 -1.61 -12.26
CA LEU A 183 -1.33 -2.73 -11.31
C LEU A 183 -2.14 -3.97 -11.72
N GLU A 184 -3.18 -3.77 -12.54
CA GLU A 184 -4.08 -4.81 -13.06
C GLU A 184 -3.50 -5.57 -14.27
N LYS A 185 -2.36 -5.15 -14.78
CA LYS A 185 -1.66 -5.77 -15.92
C LYS A 185 -0.23 -6.11 -15.52
N GLY A 186 0.27 -7.23 -16.01
CA GLY A 186 1.62 -7.65 -15.70
C GLY A 186 2.34 -8.20 -16.92
N ILE A 187 3.63 -7.89 -16.99
CA ILE A 187 4.60 -8.50 -17.90
C ILE A 187 5.77 -9.03 -17.08
N TRP A 188 6.49 -9.97 -17.64
CA TRP A 188 7.83 -10.31 -17.16
C TRP A 188 8.86 -10.13 -18.27
N ILE A 189 10.08 -9.82 -17.91
CA ILE A 189 11.19 -9.49 -18.78
C ILE A 189 12.30 -10.48 -18.48
N ASP A 190 12.81 -11.16 -19.50
CA ASP A 190 13.88 -12.13 -19.38
C ASP A 190 15.29 -11.50 -19.51
N THR A 191 16.33 -12.33 -19.47
CA THR A 191 17.74 -11.91 -19.58
C THR A 191 18.10 -11.34 -20.95
N ASP A 192 17.33 -11.63 -21.99
CA ASP A 192 17.49 -11.08 -23.33
C ASP A 192 16.63 -9.81 -23.56
N PHE A 193 16.06 -9.26 -22.47
CA PHE A 193 15.17 -8.08 -22.46
C PHE A 193 13.88 -8.27 -23.27
N GLN A 194 13.48 -9.52 -23.54
CA GLN A 194 12.20 -9.80 -24.17
C GLN A 194 11.06 -9.69 -23.15
N GLN A 195 9.94 -9.12 -23.57
CA GLN A 195 8.76 -8.95 -22.74
C GLN A 195 7.73 -10.04 -23.03
N HIS A 196 7.15 -10.57 -21.98
CA HIS A 196 6.16 -11.64 -22.02
C HIS A 196 4.95 -11.25 -21.14
N ASP A 197 3.74 -11.50 -21.63
CA ASP A 197 2.53 -11.24 -20.84
C ASP A 197 2.39 -12.25 -19.69
N ILE A 198 1.91 -11.79 -18.55
CA ILE A 198 1.46 -12.66 -17.46
C ILE A 198 0.00 -13.02 -17.73
N MET A 199 -0.25 -14.27 -18.08
CA MET A 199 -1.58 -14.83 -18.39
C MET A 199 -2.30 -15.32 -17.12
#